data_44ad14dd653e9524884c0c94bba8ae8c
#
_entry.id   44ad14dd653e9524884c0c94bba8ae8c
#
_cell.length_a   1.000
_cell.length_b   1.000
_cell.length_c   1.000
_cell.angle_alpha   90.00
_cell.angle_beta   90.00
_cell.angle_gamma   90.00
#
_symmetry.space_group_name_H-M   'P 1'
#
loop_
_entity.id
_entity.type
_entity.pdbx_description
1 polymer ?
#
loop_
_entity_poly.entity_id
_entity_poly.type
_entity_poly.pdbx_seq_one_letter_code
_entity_poly.pdbx_strand_id
1 'polypeptide(L)'
;MPTADETAALVRAGDVRASARLMRDLDDARPGAVDVMKRLYPHTGRAYVLGITGNPGAGKSTVVDALIDYYRKAGKRVGVVAVDPSSPFSGGAILGDRIRMQRHATDDGVFIRSLATRGHLGGLSRSTSDVVAVLDAMGFDVVIVETVGVGQDEVDVVSQAETAVVVTVPGLGDEIQAIKAGILEIADVLVVNKSDREGADRTVRDLTHMLELRPHEAEPVEIVRTVATMGKGIDELAKACERHRERGARAPEVEPAAGANGPTSERRRRRALATVREHVLDTMRRAVDETLAARGELVERVATRALDPYSAADELVRAITRGRADE
;
A
#
# COMPACT_ATOMS: atom_id res chain seq x y z
N MET A 1 11.12 24.07 16.86
CA MET A 1 10.40 23.18 15.94
C MET A 1 8.92 23.26 16.28
N PRO A 2 7.99 23.18 15.32
CA PRO A 2 6.56 23.17 15.63
C PRO A 2 6.23 21.95 16.49
N THR A 3 5.25 22.11 17.37
CA THR A 3 4.72 21.02 18.21
C THR A 3 4.01 19.97 17.36
N ALA A 4 3.68 18.82 17.95
CA ALA A 4 2.92 17.78 17.24
C ALA A 4 1.52 18.30 16.85
N ASP A 5 0.88 19.11 17.69
CA ASP A 5 -0.44 19.70 17.41
C ASP A 5 -0.37 20.74 16.29
N GLU A 6 0.63 21.61 16.28
CA GLU A 6 0.84 22.60 15.21
C GLU A 6 1.13 21.89 13.87
N THR A 7 1.97 20.84 13.89
CA THR A 7 2.27 20.06 12.69
C THR A 7 1.02 19.37 12.15
N ALA A 8 0.22 18.73 13.02
CA ALA A 8 -1.03 18.10 12.63
C ALA A 8 -2.04 19.10 12.04
N ALA A 9 -2.12 20.31 12.63
CA ALA A 9 -2.98 21.38 12.11
C ALA A 9 -2.55 21.82 10.70
N LEU A 10 -1.23 22.00 10.44
CA LEU A 10 -0.69 22.34 9.13
C LEU A 10 -1.00 21.24 8.08
N VAL A 11 -0.82 19.97 8.45
CA VAL A 11 -1.15 18.84 7.55
C VAL A 11 -2.63 18.85 7.19
N ARG A 12 -3.52 19.03 8.16
CA ARG A 12 -4.97 19.11 7.93
C ARG A 12 -5.38 20.33 7.10
N ALA A 13 -4.62 21.41 7.16
CA ALA A 13 -4.81 22.57 6.30
C ALA A 13 -4.27 22.37 4.87
N GLY A 14 -3.68 21.21 4.58
CA GLY A 14 -3.14 20.86 3.27
C GLY A 14 -1.75 21.44 2.99
N ASP A 15 -0.98 21.86 4.02
CA ASP A 15 0.38 22.34 3.83
C ASP A 15 1.30 21.24 3.31
N VAL A 16 1.70 21.36 2.05
CA VAL A 16 2.50 20.37 1.31
C VAL A 16 3.88 20.18 1.95
N ARG A 17 4.50 21.26 2.48
CA ARG A 17 5.84 21.19 3.05
C ARG A 17 5.84 20.49 4.40
N ALA A 18 4.88 20.82 5.26
CA ALA A 18 4.71 20.14 6.56
C ALA A 18 4.40 18.66 6.35
N SER A 19 3.52 18.33 5.41
CA SER A 19 3.15 16.95 5.09
C SER A 19 4.31 16.15 4.51
N ALA A 20 5.04 16.70 3.54
CA ALA A 20 6.22 16.02 2.97
C ALA A 20 7.33 15.79 4.00
N ARG A 21 7.50 16.73 4.95
CA ARG A 21 8.43 16.57 6.08
C ARG A 21 7.97 15.46 7.01
N LEU A 22 6.69 15.45 7.41
CA LEU A 22 6.13 14.41 8.26
C LEU A 22 6.29 13.02 7.62
N MET A 23 5.94 12.87 6.33
CA MET A 23 6.10 11.60 5.61
C MET A 23 7.56 11.11 5.63
N ARG A 24 8.54 12.02 5.46
CA ARG A 24 9.96 11.67 5.57
C ARG A 24 10.33 11.27 7.00
N ASP A 25 9.86 12.03 7.99
CA ASP A 25 10.20 11.80 9.40
C ASP A 25 9.58 10.48 9.91
N LEU A 26 8.43 10.05 9.35
CA LEU A 26 7.82 8.73 9.57
C LEU A 26 8.66 7.60 8.92
N ASP A 27 9.08 7.80 7.67
CA ASP A 27 9.91 6.85 6.93
C ASP A 27 11.28 6.65 7.60
N ASP A 28 11.86 7.72 8.13
CA ASP A 28 13.12 7.72 8.88
C ASP A 28 12.95 7.35 10.37
N ALA A 29 11.73 6.98 10.81
CA ALA A 29 11.39 6.66 12.21
C ALA A 29 11.84 7.73 13.22
N ARG A 30 11.77 9.02 12.86
CA ARG A 30 12.22 10.13 13.73
C ARG A 30 11.33 10.29 14.96
N PRO A 31 11.93 10.63 16.10
CA PRO A 31 11.18 10.92 17.33
C PRO A 31 10.09 11.99 17.10
N GLY A 32 8.92 11.81 17.69
CA GLY A 32 7.79 12.75 17.61
C GLY A 32 6.92 12.61 16.34
N ALA A 33 7.38 11.96 15.26
CA ALA A 33 6.56 11.77 14.06
C ALA A 33 5.30 10.92 14.35
N VAL A 34 5.43 9.88 15.18
CA VAL A 34 4.31 9.03 15.62
C VAL A 34 3.29 9.84 16.42
N ASP A 35 3.73 10.81 17.24
CA ASP A 35 2.80 11.64 18.02
C ASP A 35 1.97 12.56 17.12
N VAL A 36 2.53 13.04 16.02
CA VAL A 36 1.76 13.75 14.98
C VAL A 36 0.74 12.82 14.36
N MET A 37 1.12 11.57 14.01
CA MET A 37 0.19 10.60 13.43
C MET A 37 -0.97 10.24 14.36
N LYS A 38 -0.73 10.08 15.67
CA LYS A 38 -1.80 9.86 16.66
C LYS A 38 -2.85 10.97 16.63
N ARG A 39 -2.43 12.23 16.37
CA ARG A 39 -3.35 13.38 16.25
C ARG A 39 -4.06 13.44 14.92
N LEU A 40 -3.43 12.96 13.85
CA LEU A 40 -4.02 12.93 12.52
C LEU A 40 -5.01 11.78 12.34
N TYR A 41 -4.78 10.63 12.96
CA TYR A 41 -5.55 9.41 12.76
C TYR A 41 -7.08 9.58 12.89
N PRO A 42 -7.63 10.34 13.86
CA PRO A 42 -9.07 10.61 13.96
C PRO A 42 -9.65 11.38 12.76
N HIS A 43 -8.80 11.96 11.92
CA HIS A 43 -9.18 12.75 10.75
C HIS A 43 -8.98 12.01 9.43
N THR A 44 -8.65 10.72 9.49
CA THR A 44 -8.49 9.82 8.34
C THR A 44 -9.73 8.95 8.09
N GLY A 45 -9.72 8.13 7.07
CA GLY A 45 -10.79 7.18 6.72
C GLY A 45 -11.81 7.72 5.72
N ARG A 46 -11.51 8.82 5.00
CA ARG A 46 -12.36 9.43 3.97
C ARG A 46 -11.87 9.17 2.56
N ALA A 47 -10.55 9.15 2.36
CA ALA A 47 -9.96 8.91 1.06
C ALA A 47 -10.30 7.51 0.55
N TYR A 48 -10.60 7.41 -0.73
CA TYR A 48 -10.73 6.12 -1.41
C TYR A 48 -9.34 5.60 -1.79
N VAL A 49 -8.92 4.46 -1.24
CA VAL A 49 -7.60 3.88 -1.46
C VAL A 49 -7.67 2.80 -2.54
N LEU A 50 -7.01 3.05 -3.67
CA LEU A 50 -6.84 2.10 -4.79
C LEU A 50 -5.44 1.50 -4.79
N GLY A 51 -5.32 0.18 -4.79
CA GLY A 51 -4.06 -0.52 -4.99
C GLY A 51 -3.93 -0.97 -6.44
N ILE A 52 -2.83 -0.63 -7.10
CA ILE A 52 -2.55 -1.02 -8.48
C ILE A 52 -1.30 -1.91 -8.50
N THR A 53 -1.47 -3.16 -8.90
CA THR A 53 -0.37 -4.12 -9.04
C THR A 53 -0.47 -4.88 -10.37
N GLY A 54 0.45 -5.77 -10.63
CA GLY A 54 0.48 -6.60 -11.84
C GLY A 54 1.88 -6.67 -12.46
N ASN A 55 2.03 -7.42 -13.53
CA ASN A 55 3.32 -7.76 -14.12
C ASN A 55 4.17 -6.55 -14.51
N PRO A 56 5.51 -6.65 -14.43
CA PRO A 56 6.41 -5.67 -15.01
C PRO A 56 6.07 -5.42 -16.49
N GLY A 57 6.07 -4.17 -16.92
CA GLY A 57 5.72 -3.82 -18.30
C GLY A 57 4.23 -3.89 -18.67
N ALA A 58 3.34 -4.27 -17.74
CA ALA A 58 1.89 -4.26 -17.99
C ALA A 58 1.31 -2.85 -18.20
N GLY A 59 2.06 -1.82 -17.85
CA GLY A 59 1.64 -0.42 -18.03
C GLY A 59 0.86 0.14 -16.85
N LYS A 60 1.15 -0.35 -15.64
CA LYS A 60 0.55 0.13 -14.39
C LYS A 60 0.62 1.64 -14.26
N SER A 61 1.82 2.22 -14.36
CA SER A 61 2.04 3.66 -14.25
C SER A 61 1.27 4.46 -15.32
N THR A 62 1.06 3.89 -16.53
CA THR A 62 0.22 4.51 -17.56
C THR A 62 -1.27 4.45 -17.19
N VAL A 63 -1.71 3.35 -16.58
CA VAL A 63 -3.09 3.23 -16.06
C VAL A 63 -3.29 4.21 -14.90
N VAL A 64 -2.33 4.32 -13.97
CA VAL A 64 -2.36 5.29 -12.86
C VAL A 64 -2.45 6.71 -13.40
N ASP A 65 -1.60 7.07 -14.35
CA ASP A 65 -1.57 8.37 -15.00
C ASP A 65 -2.92 8.72 -15.65
N ALA A 66 -3.55 7.77 -16.32
CA ALA A 66 -4.89 7.95 -16.91
C ALA A 66 -6.01 8.03 -15.85
N LEU A 67 -5.89 7.31 -14.73
CA LEU A 67 -6.82 7.41 -13.60
C LEU A 67 -6.70 8.75 -12.88
N ILE A 68 -5.47 9.31 -12.74
CA ILE A 68 -5.30 10.68 -12.23
C ILE A 68 -6.10 11.65 -13.08
N ASP A 69 -5.95 11.61 -14.41
CA ASP A 69 -6.72 12.48 -15.32
C ASP A 69 -8.23 12.32 -15.15
N TYR A 70 -8.71 11.07 -15.03
CA TYR A 70 -10.12 10.79 -14.83
C TYR A 70 -10.66 11.44 -13.54
N TYR A 71 -10.01 11.20 -12.41
CA TYR A 71 -10.45 11.73 -11.12
C TYR A 71 -10.27 13.26 -11.05
N ARG A 72 -9.20 13.80 -11.63
CA ARG A 72 -9.00 15.25 -11.68
C ARG A 72 -10.06 15.96 -12.51
N LYS A 73 -10.51 15.39 -13.64
CA LYS A 73 -11.64 15.89 -14.43
C LYS A 73 -12.95 15.88 -13.64
N ALA A 74 -13.11 14.93 -12.71
CA ALA A 74 -14.24 14.88 -11.77
C ALA A 74 -14.07 15.83 -10.57
N GLY A 75 -13.05 16.71 -10.55
CA GLY A 75 -12.79 17.66 -9.48
C GLY A 75 -12.18 17.05 -8.21
N LYS A 76 -11.76 15.77 -8.24
CA LYS A 76 -11.20 15.06 -7.10
C LYS A 76 -9.72 15.38 -6.90
N ARG A 77 -9.26 15.48 -5.65
CA ARG A 77 -7.84 15.52 -5.31
C ARG A 77 -7.27 14.12 -5.27
N VAL A 78 -6.12 13.89 -5.94
CA VAL A 78 -5.53 12.56 -6.11
C VAL A 78 -4.13 12.51 -5.51
N GLY A 79 -3.93 11.64 -4.51
CA GLY A 79 -2.62 11.27 -4.00
C GLY A 79 -2.11 10.01 -4.70
N VAL A 80 -0.81 9.96 -5.01
CA VAL A 80 -0.16 8.76 -5.56
C VAL A 80 1.02 8.36 -4.67
N VAL A 81 1.04 7.11 -4.28
CA VAL A 81 2.14 6.48 -3.55
C VAL A 81 2.74 5.42 -4.46
N ALA A 82 3.88 5.74 -5.09
CA ALA A 82 4.62 4.80 -5.93
C ALA A 82 5.63 4.04 -5.05
N VAL A 83 5.50 2.72 -5.04
CA VAL A 83 6.34 1.83 -4.24
C VAL A 83 7.36 1.17 -5.17
N ASP A 84 8.60 1.64 -5.10
CA ASP A 84 9.70 1.21 -5.98
C ASP A 84 10.67 0.26 -5.24
N PRO A 85 11.27 -0.74 -5.94
CA PRO A 85 12.40 -1.46 -5.38
C PRO A 85 13.54 -0.49 -5.09
N SER A 86 14.24 -0.74 -3.98
CA SER A 86 15.41 0.08 -3.61
C SER A 86 16.51 -0.07 -4.65
N SER A 87 17.14 1.04 -5.02
CA SER A 87 18.37 1.01 -5.77
C SER A 87 19.46 0.32 -4.94
N PRO A 88 20.13 -0.72 -5.47
CA PRO A 88 21.23 -1.38 -4.76
C PRO A 88 22.43 -0.45 -4.50
N PHE A 89 22.50 0.69 -5.20
CA PHE A 89 23.61 1.64 -5.10
C PHE A 89 23.32 2.82 -4.17
N SER A 90 22.09 3.31 -4.12
CA SER A 90 21.73 4.51 -3.36
C SER A 90 20.79 4.25 -2.18
N GLY A 91 20.20 3.05 -2.10
CA GLY A 91 19.16 2.71 -1.11
C GLY A 91 17.84 3.51 -1.27
N GLY A 92 17.76 4.41 -2.27
CA GLY A 92 16.60 5.22 -2.57
C GLY A 92 15.71 4.61 -3.65
N ALA A 93 14.50 5.14 -3.82
CA ALA A 93 13.58 4.74 -4.89
C ALA A 93 14.20 4.99 -6.27
N ILE A 94 13.98 4.08 -7.22
CA ILE A 94 14.41 4.26 -8.61
C ILE A 94 13.47 5.27 -9.26
N LEU A 95 13.97 6.47 -9.54
CA LEU A 95 13.20 7.65 -9.98
C LEU A 95 12.42 7.50 -11.31
N GLY A 96 12.39 6.31 -11.92
CA GLY A 96 11.78 6.08 -13.24
C GLY A 96 10.31 6.50 -13.34
N ASP A 97 9.52 6.30 -12.29
CA ASP A 97 8.07 6.58 -12.31
C ASP A 97 7.74 8.05 -12.08
N ARG A 98 8.58 8.81 -11.36
CA ARG A 98 8.44 10.26 -11.26
C ARG A 98 8.51 10.96 -12.61
N ILE A 99 9.35 10.47 -13.53
CA ILE A 99 9.50 11.05 -14.88
C ILE A 99 8.21 10.87 -15.69
N ARG A 100 7.52 9.75 -15.51
CA ARG A 100 6.28 9.43 -16.25
C ARG A 100 5.08 10.28 -15.82
N MET A 101 5.05 10.71 -14.56
CA MET A 101 3.96 11.50 -13.97
C MET A 101 4.27 13.00 -13.87
N GLN A 102 5.38 13.47 -14.49
CA GLN A 102 5.82 14.88 -14.44
C GLN A 102 4.76 15.87 -14.95
N ARG A 103 3.87 15.44 -15.84
CA ARG A 103 2.79 16.29 -16.37
C ARG A 103 1.80 16.75 -15.29
N HIS A 104 1.72 16.03 -14.16
CA HIS A 104 0.87 16.41 -13.01
C HIS A 104 1.60 17.23 -11.94
N ALA A 105 2.90 17.50 -12.11
CA ALA A 105 3.72 18.19 -11.12
C ALA A 105 3.29 19.64 -10.83
N THR A 106 2.53 20.25 -11.75
CA THR A 106 1.98 21.60 -11.62
C THR A 106 0.50 21.65 -11.22
N ASP A 107 -0.13 20.48 -11.00
CA ASP A 107 -1.52 20.41 -10.56
C ASP A 107 -1.57 20.33 -9.02
N ASP A 108 -2.04 21.40 -8.37
CA ASP A 108 -2.18 21.48 -6.91
C ASP A 108 -3.15 20.44 -6.33
N GLY A 109 -3.98 19.81 -7.17
CA GLY A 109 -4.85 18.71 -6.79
C GLY A 109 -4.21 17.33 -6.89
N VAL A 110 -2.93 17.26 -7.27
CA VAL A 110 -2.18 15.99 -7.36
C VAL A 110 -0.95 16.03 -6.45
N PHE A 111 -0.75 14.96 -5.68
CA PHE A 111 0.44 14.79 -4.86
C PHE A 111 1.06 13.42 -5.14
N ILE A 112 2.35 13.37 -5.48
CA ILE A 112 3.05 12.12 -5.83
C ILE A 112 4.22 11.91 -4.86
N ARG A 113 4.25 10.73 -4.23
CA ARG A 113 5.32 10.29 -3.35
C ARG A 113 5.84 8.94 -3.78
N SER A 114 7.16 8.82 -3.98
CA SER A 114 7.83 7.53 -4.15
C SER A 114 8.39 7.05 -2.81
N LEU A 115 8.20 5.77 -2.53
CA LEU A 115 8.76 5.05 -1.40
C LEU A 115 9.71 3.96 -1.90
N ALA A 116 10.84 3.77 -1.23
CA ALA A 116 11.79 2.71 -1.53
C ALA A 116 11.57 1.53 -0.59
N THR A 117 11.69 0.30 -1.10
CA THR A 117 11.54 -0.93 -0.29
C THR A 117 12.63 -1.09 0.76
N ARG A 118 13.79 -0.44 0.60
CA ARG A 118 14.98 -0.49 1.48
C ARG A 118 15.37 -1.89 1.95
N GLY A 119 14.97 -2.95 1.23
CA GLY A 119 15.28 -4.34 1.54
C GLY A 119 14.61 -4.90 2.81
N HIS A 120 13.67 -4.19 3.40
CA HIS A 120 12.99 -4.62 4.61
C HIS A 120 11.61 -5.22 4.29
N LEU A 121 11.48 -6.53 4.44
CA LEU A 121 10.19 -7.24 4.47
C LEU A 121 9.30 -6.63 5.57
N GLY A 122 8.13 -6.09 5.21
CA GLY A 122 7.13 -5.53 6.14
C GLY A 122 7.31 -4.05 6.52
N GLY A 123 8.50 -3.45 6.40
CA GLY A 123 8.70 -2.01 6.69
C GLY A 123 8.05 -1.09 5.64
N LEU A 124 7.96 -1.55 4.40
CA LEU A 124 7.32 -0.84 3.30
C LEU A 124 5.82 -0.66 3.51
N SER A 125 5.14 -1.70 3.96
CA SER A 125 3.72 -1.70 4.26
C SER A 125 3.36 -0.60 5.26
N ARG A 126 4.16 -0.45 6.33
CA ARG A 126 3.96 0.60 7.33
C ARG A 126 4.16 2.00 6.74
N SER A 127 5.29 2.26 6.07
CA SER A 127 5.56 3.57 5.46
C SER A 127 4.48 3.94 4.44
N THR A 128 3.96 2.97 3.70
CA THR A 128 2.85 3.16 2.76
C THR A 128 1.57 3.53 3.50
N SER A 129 1.20 2.81 4.56
CA SER A 129 0.02 3.10 5.38
C SER A 129 0.10 4.49 6.01
N ASP A 130 1.27 4.87 6.54
CA ASP A 130 1.50 6.19 7.14
C ASP A 130 1.35 7.30 6.09
N VAL A 131 1.92 7.14 4.89
CA VAL A 131 1.79 8.13 3.81
C VAL A 131 0.35 8.23 3.30
N VAL A 132 -0.36 7.11 3.14
CA VAL A 132 -1.79 7.08 2.80
C VAL A 132 -2.60 7.85 3.85
N ALA A 133 -2.36 7.61 5.14
CA ALA A 133 -3.06 8.29 6.22
C ALA A 133 -2.76 9.82 6.25
N VAL A 134 -1.52 10.24 5.95
CA VAL A 134 -1.18 11.67 5.83
C VAL A 134 -1.92 12.31 4.65
N LEU A 135 -1.98 11.65 3.48
CA LEU A 135 -2.70 12.15 2.30
C LEU A 135 -4.21 12.27 2.57
N ASP A 136 -4.79 11.27 3.24
CA ASP A 136 -6.19 11.29 3.65
C ASP A 136 -6.47 12.47 4.62
N ALA A 137 -5.62 12.66 5.63
CA ALA A 137 -5.73 13.80 6.56
C ALA A 137 -5.55 15.18 5.88
N MET A 138 -4.78 15.25 4.78
CA MET A 138 -4.66 16.45 3.92
C MET A 138 -5.92 16.72 3.08
N GLY A 139 -6.90 15.80 3.08
CA GLY A 139 -8.15 15.92 2.34
C GLY A 139 -8.04 15.50 0.87
N PHE A 140 -7.18 14.55 0.54
CA PHE A 140 -7.22 13.89 -0.78
C PHE A 140 -8.43 12.97 -0.85
N ASP A 141 -9.14 12.99 -1.98
CA ASP A 141 -10.36 12.18 -2.19
C ASP A 141 -10.02 10.74 -2.58
N VAL A 142 -8.96 10.57 -3.36
CA VAL A 142 -8.48 9.29 -3.87
C VAL A 142 -6.99 9.17 -3.61
N VAL A 143 -6.55 8.04 -3.08
CA VAL A 143 -5.13 7.70 -2.93
C VAL A 143 -4.85 6.44 -3.73
N ILE A 144 -3.97 6.53 -4.72
CA ILE A 144 -3.56 5.41 -5.55
C ILE A 144 -2.21 4.91 -5.04
N VAL A 145 -2.14 3.65 -4.65
CA VAL A 145 -0.89 2.97 -4.28
C VAL A 145 -0.48 2.08 -5.44
N GLU A 146 0.62 2.41 -6.10
CA GLU A 146 1.18 1.66 -7.21
C GLU A 146 2.42 0.88 -6.77
N THR A 147 2.49 -0.41 -7.13
CA THR A 147 3.68 -1.25 -6.91
C THR A 147 4.44 -1.47 -8.22
N VAL A 148 5.77 -1.56 -8.16
CA VAL A 148 6.62 -1.70 -9.37
C VAL A 148 6.79 -3.14 -9.85
N GLY A 149 6.12 -4.10 -9.23
CA GLY A 149 5.91 -5.38 -9.88
C GLY A 149 7.05 -6.41 -9.78
N VAL A 150 7.57 -6.73 -8.60
CA VAL A 150 8.41 -7.93 -8.38
C VAL A 150 8.36 -8.44 -6.93
N GLY A 151 7.39 -9.30 -6.60
CA GLY A 151 7.47 -10.11 -5.39
C GLY A 151 6.26 -10.11 -4.45
N GLN A 152 6.40 -10.79 -3.31
CA GLN A 152 5.32 -10.95 -2.32
C GLN A 152 4.94 -9.63 -1.62
N ASP A 153 5.86 -8.67 -1.54
CA ASP A 153 5.61 -7.33 -0.95
C ASP A 153 4.49 -6.57 -1.68
N GLU A 154 4.23 -6.89 -2.95
CA GLU A 154 3.14 -6.31 -3.74
C GLU A 154 1.77 -6.71 -3.21
N VAL A 155 1.63 -7.96 -2.76
CA VAL A 155 0.39 -8.48 -2.19
C VAL A 155 0.07 -7.75 -0.89
N ASP A 156 1.07 -7.54 -0.04
CA ASP A 156 0.90 -6.90 1.26
C ASP A 156 0.53 -5.43 1.13
N VAL A 157 1.17 -4.70 0.20
CA VAL A 157 0.88 -3.28 -0.06
C VAL A 157 -0.53 -3.10 -0.62
N VAL A 158 -0.93 -3.96 -1.58
CA VAL A 158 -2.24 -3.86 -2.23
C VAL A 158 -3.36 -4.34 -1.32
N SER A 159 -3.08 -5.28 -0.40
CA SER A 159 -4.07 -5.76 0.57
C SER A 159 -4.58 -4.67 1.53
N GLN A 160 -3.85 -3.56 1.66
CA GLN A 160 -4.26 -2.39 2.45
C GLN A 160 -5.20 -1.46 1.69
N ALA A 161 -5.36 -1.63 0.38
CA ALA A 161 -6.28 -0.84 -0.43
C ALA A 161 -7.75 -1.22 -0.19
N GLU A 162 -8.66 -0.31 -0.51
CA GLU A 162 -10.10 -0.61 -0.51
C GLU A 162 -10.49 -1.42 -1.73
N THR A 163 -9.81 -1.17 -2.85
CA THR A 163 -9.96 -1.92 -4.09
C THR A 163 -8.60 -2.23 -4.67
N ALA A 164 -8.36 -3.52 -4.91
CA ALA A 164 -7.16 -4.04 -5.52
C ALA A 164 -7.38 -4.24 -7.04
N VAL A 165 -6.62 -3.51 -7.85
CA VAL A 165 -6.62 -3.60 -9.30
C VAL A 165 -5.37 -4.33 -9.76
N VAL A 166 -5.55 -5.44 -10.46
CA VAL A 166 -4.45 -6.21 -11.05
C VAL A 166 -4.39 -5.98 -12.55
N VAL A 167 -3.27 -5.44 -13.02
CA VAL A 167 -3.06 -5.09 -14.43
C VAL A 167 -2.24 -6.16 -15.13
N THR A 168 -2.78 -6.70 -16.21
CA THR A 168 -2.12 -7.65 -17.12
C THR A 168 -2.16 -7.15 -18.56
N VAL A 169 -1.49 -7.84 -19.49
CA VAL A 169 -1.46 -7.53 -20.93
C VAL A 169 -1.60 -8.79 -21.76
N PRO A 170 -2.06 -8.67 -23.02
CA PRO A 170 -2.12 -9.80 -23.96
C PRO A 170 -0.76 -10.44 -24.23
N GLY A 171 -0.72 -11.75 -24.46
CA GLY A 171 0.46 -12.46 -24.94
C GLY A 171 1.35 -13.10 -23.87
N LEU A 172 0.97 -13.00 -22.60
CA LEU A 172 1.72 -13.57 -21.47
C LEU A 172 1.21 -14.97 -21.08
N GLY A 173 1.18 -15.92 -22.03
CA GLY A 173 0.65 -17.28 -21.79
C GLY A 173 1.29 -18.01 -20.59
N ASP A 174 2.60 -17.96 -20.46
CA ASP A 174 3.31 -18.56 -19.30
C ASP A 174 3.25 -17.69 -18.05
N GLU A 175 3.08 -16.37 -18.21
CA GLU A 175 2.96 -15.41 -17.09
C GLU A 175 1.54 -15.33 -16.51
N ILE A 176 0.48 -15.76 -17.23
CA ILE A 176 -0.83 -16.05 -16.63
C ILE A 176 -0.67 -17.17 -15.58
N GLN A 177 0.25 -18.11 -15.82
CA GLN A 177 0.62 -19.08 -14.78
C GLN A 177 1.47 -18.45 -13.65
N ALA A 178 2.20 -17.36 -13.88
CA ALA A 178 2.95 -16.62 -12.86
C ALA A 178 2.08 -15.59 -12.09
N ILE A 179 0.93 -15.17 -12.63
CA ILE A 179 -0.16 -14.51 -11.85
C ILE A 179 -0.76 -15.52 -10.84
N LYS A 180 -0.11 -16.72 -10.71
CA LYS A 180 -0.55 -17.85 -9.90
C LYS A 180 -0.91 -17.46 -8.47
N ALA A 181 -2.05 -17.97 -8.10
CA ALA A 181 -2.59 -18.18 -6.76
C ALA A 181 -2.68 -16.92 -5.88
N GLY A 182 -1.60 -16.21 -5.56
CA GLY A 182 -1.65 -15.10 -4.61
C GLY A 182 -2.24 -13.79 -5.14
N ILE A 183 -1.88 -13.38 -6.37
CA ILE A 183 -2.31 -12.07 -6.92
C ILE A 183 -3.78 -12.11 -7.39
N LEU A 184 -4.27 -13.25 -7.91
CA LEU A 184 -5.68 -13.40 -8.27
C LEU A 184 -6.60 -13.49 -7.04
N GLU A 185 -6.09 -13.98 -5.91
CA GLU A 185 -6.84 -14.03 -4.66
C GLU A 185 -7.13 -12.65 -4.09
N ILE A 186 -6.23 -11.68 -4.34
CA ILE A 186 -6.40 -10.31 -3.85
C ILE A 186 -7.08 -9.38 -4.86
N ALA A 187 -7.28 -9.81 -6.12
CA ALA A 187 -7.86 -8.96 -7.16
C ALA A 187 -9.35 -8.70 -6.91
N ASP A 188 -9.72 -7.44 -6.86
CA ASP A 188 -11.11 -6.98 -6.87
C ASP A 188 -11.56 -6.56 -8.27
N VAL A 189 -10.61 -6.05 -9.08
CA VAL A 189 -10.80 -5.71 -10.48
C VAL A 189 -9.57 -6.20 -11.27
N LEU A 190 -9.80 -6.92 -12.38
CA LEU A 190 -8.76 -7.34 -13.31
C LEU A 190 -8.75 -6.39 -14.52
N VAL A 191 -7.57 -5.94 -14.92
CA VAL A 191 -7.40 -5.08 -16.10
C VAL A 191 -6.57 -5.80 -17.14
N VAL A 192 -7.11 -5.95 -18.35
CA VAL A 192 -6.35 -6.32 -19.54
C VAL A 192 -5.98 -5.04 -20.28
N ASN A 193 -4.80 -4.51 -19.97
CA ASN A 193 -4.27 -3.31 -20.62
C ASN A 193 -3.63 -3.65 -21.97
N LYS A 194 -3.41 -2.64 -22.82
CA LYS A 194 -2.96 -2.82 -24.21
C LYS A 194 -3.89 -3.76 -24.98
N SER A 195 -5.19 -3.65 -24.73
CA SER A 195 -6.23 -4.52 -25.31
C SER A 195 -6.45 -4.31 -26.82
N ASP A 196 -5.74 -3.37 -27.42
CA ASP A 196 -5.57 -3.17 -28.85
C ASP A 196 -4.62 -4.19 -29.50
N ARG A 197 -3.84 -4.94 -28.69
CA ARG A 197 -2.94 -5.97 -29.18
C ARG A 197 -3.65 -7.28 -29.45
N GLU A 198 -3.09 -8.06 -30.36
CA GLU A 198 -3.52 -9.44 -30.62
C GLU A 198 -3.45 -10.28 -29.33
N GLY A 199 -4.42 -11.18 -29.15
CA GLY A 199 -4.51 -12.05 -27.98
C GLY A 199 -5.31 -11.48 -26.80
N ALA A 200 -5.80 -10.24 -26.88
CA ALA A 200 -6.59 -9.64 -25.78
C ALA A 200 -7.84 -10.47 -25.44
N ASP A 201 -8.56 -10.95 -26.46
CA ASP A 201 -9.75 -11.79 -26.26
C ASP A 201 -9.41 -13.14 -25.62
N ARG A 202 -8.26 -13.72 -25.96
CA ARG A 202 -7.78 -14.95 -25.33
C ARG A 202 -7.48 -14.70 -23.84
N THR A 203 -6.73 -13.66 -23.53
CA THR A 203 -6.40 -13.29 -22.14
C THR A 203 -7.66 -13.08 -21.30
N VAL A 204 -8.68 -12.41 -21.85
CA VAL A 204 -9.96 -12.23 -21.13
C VAL A 204 -10.65 -13.56 -20.88
N ARG A 205 -10.71 -14.47 -21.89
CA ARG A 205 -11.30 -15.79 -21.71
C ARG A 205 -10.56 -16.62 -20.65
N ASP A 206 -9.23 -16.60 -20.70
CA ASP A 206 -8.40 -17.34 -19.73
C ASP A 206 -8.63 -16.84 -18.31
N LEU A 207 -8.68 -15.51 -18.09
CA LEU A 207 -9.00 -14.90 -16.81
C LEU A 207 -10.43 -15.23 -16.35
N THR A 208 -11.41 -15.20 -17.27
CA THR A 208 -12.80 -15.56 -16.95
C THR A 208 -12.89 -17.00 -16.47
N HIS A 209 -12.24 -17.92 -17.17
CA HIS A 209 -12.19 -19.33 -16.77
C HIS A 209 -11.52 -19.52 -15.41
N MET A 210 -10.45 -18.78 -15.10
CA MET A 210 -9.81 -18.83 -13.78
C MET A 210 -10.73 -18.31 -12.67
N LEU A 211 -11.53 -17.28 -12.93
CA LEU A 211 -12.50 -16.75 -11.97
C LEU A 211 -13.65 -17.73 -11.71
N GLU A 212 -14.06 -18.52 -12.72
CA GLU A 212 -15.09 -19.56 -12.58
C GLU A 212 -14.66 -20.71 -11.66
N LEU A 213 -13.34 -20.91 -11.48
CA LEU A 213 -12.78 -21.90 -10.56
C LEU A 213 -12.78 -21.43 -9.09
N ARG A 214 -13.12 -20.17 -8.83
CA ARG A 214 -13.22 -19.64 -7.46
C ARG A 214 -14.47 -20.21 -6.76
N PRO A 215 -14.46 -20.28 -5.41
CA PRO A 215 -15.66 -20.65 -4.66
C PRO A 215 -16.85 -19.75 -5.02
N HIS A 216 -18.05 -20.33 -5.12
CA HIS A 216 -19.29 -19.59 -5.46
C HIS A 216 -19.62 -18.44 -4.51
N GLU A 217 -19.08 -18.49 -3.29
CA GLU A 217 -19.26 -17.48 -2.24
C GLU A 217 -18.27 -16.30 -2.40
N ALA A 218 -17.30 -16.41 -3.33
CA ALA A 218 -16.31 -15.35 -3.54
C ALA A 218 -16.98 -14.11 -4.17
N GLU A 219 -16.55 -12.93 -3.73
CA GLU A 219 -17.01 -11.68 -4.33
C GLU A 219 -16.72 -11.64 -5.84
N PRO A 220 -17.64 -11.11 -6.67
CA PRO A 220 -17.45 -11.03 -8.10
C PRO A 220 -16.33 -10.09 -8.48
N VAL A 221 -15.41 -10.55 -9.34
CA VAL A 221 -14.30 -9.78 -9.90
C VAL A 221 -14.65 -9.35 -11.31
N GLU A 222 -14.54 -8.07 -11.59
CA GLU A 222 -14.80 -7.52 -12.92
C GLU A 222 -13.52 -7.52 -13.76
N ILE A 223 -13.63 -7.89 -15.05
CA ILE A 223 -12.53 -7.81 -16.02
C ILE A 223 -12.77 -6.60 -16.93
N VAL A 224 -11.86 -5.64 -16.91
CA VAL A 224 -11.94 -4.42 -17.71
C VAL A 224 -10.83 -4.41 -18.75
N ARG A 225 -11.16 -4.04 -19.99
CA ARG A 225 -10.19 -3.84 -21.08
C ARG A 225 -9.79 -2.39 -21.16
N THR A 226 -8.49 -2.12 -21.24
CA THR A 226 -7.98 -0.75 -21.36
C THR A 226 -6.94 -0.63 -22.47
N VAL A 227 -6.87 0.55 -23.05
CA VAL A 227 -5.72 1.06 -23.82
C VAL A 227 -5.32 2.37 -23.15
N ALA A 228 -4.55 2.26 -22.05
CA ALA A 228 -4.31 3.36 -21.14
C ALA A 228 -3.63 4.56 -21.82
N THR A 229 -2.74 4.32 -22.81
CA THR A 229 -2.10 5.39 -23.60
C THR A 229 -3.09 6.24 -24.41
N MET A 230 -4.30 5.70 -24.68
CA MET A 230 -5.37 6.37 -25.44
C MET A 230 -6.53 6.77 -24.52
N GLY A 231 -6.45 6.54 -23.22
CA GLY A 231 -7.53 6.76 -22.26
C GLY A 231 -8.75 5.82 -22.44
N LYS A 232 -8.69 4.84 -23.35
CA LYS A 232 -9.82 3.93 -23.59
C LYS A 232 -10.01 2.95 -22.44
N GLY A 233 -11.25 2.80 -21.98
CA GLY A 233 -11.64 1.88 -20.90
C GLY A 233 -11.26 2.35 -19.50
N ILE A 234 -10.70 3.55 -19.34
CA ILE A 234 -10.33 4.12 -18.03
C ILE A 234 -11.55 4.53 -17.23
N ASP A 235 -12.56 5.10 -17.89
CA ASP A 235 -13.84 5.41 -17.27
C ASP A 235 -14.56 4.14 -16.79
N GLU A 236 -14.52 3.06 -17.56
CA GLU A 236 -15.09 1.78 -17.17
C GLU A 236 -14.33 1.17 -15.99
N LEU A 237 -13.00 1.26 -15.99
CA LEU A 237 -12.16 0.84 -14.87
C LEU A 237 -12.52 1.61 -13.59
N ALA A 238 -12.60 2.94 -13.66
CA ALA A 238 -12.98 3.76 -12.52
C ALA A 238 -14.36 3.38 -11.97
N LYS A 239 -15.36 3.22 -12.85
CA LYS A 239 -16.70 2.76 -12.47
C LYS A 239 -16.70 1.34 -11.87
N ALA A 240 -15.89 0.41 -12.38
CA ALA A 240 -15.74 -0.92 -11.80
C ALA A 240 -15.19 -0.84 -10.36
N CYS A 241 -14.20 0.01 -10.13
CA CYS A 241 -13.65 0.27 -8.81
C CYS A 241 -14.70 0.90 -7.87
N GLU A 242 -15.51 1.85 -8.35
CA GLU A 242 -16.59 2.47 -7.59
C GLU A 242 -17.67 1.45 -7.24
N ARG A 243 -18.12 0.61 -8.19
CA ARG A 243 -19.06 -0.48 -7.94
C ARG A 243 -18.56 -1.44 -6.86
N HIS A 244 -17.26 -1.79 -6.92
CA HIS A 244 -16.65 -2.63 -5.90
C HIS A 244 -16.68 -1.96 -4.51
N ARG A 245 -16.31 -0.67 -4.42
CA ARG A 245 -16.37 0.12 -3.18
C ARG A 245 -17.80 0.15 -2.61
N GLU A 246 -18.82 0.37 -3.46
CA GLU A 246 -20.23 0.40 -3.04
C GLU A 246 -20.71 -0.96 -2.52
N ARG A 247 -20.29 -2.07 -3.14
CA ARG A 247 -20.60 -3.43 -2.63
C ARG A 247 -19.99 -3.62 -1.24
N GLY A 248 -18.74 -3.24 -1.03
CA GLY A 248 -18.08 -3.31 0.27
C GLY A 248 -18.73 -2.42 1.34
N ALA A 249 -19.32 -1.29 0.95
CA ALA A 249 -20.07 -0.42 1.85
C ALA A 249 -21.45 -0.99 2.24
N ARG A 250 -22.03 -1.86 1.40
CA ARG A 250 -23.32 -2.54 1.64
C ARG A 250 -23.16 -3.89 2.36
N ALA A 251 -21.91 -4.34 2.58
CA ALA A 251 -21.67 -5.57 3.34
C ALA A 251 -22.25 -5.46 4.75
N PRO A 252 -22.70 -6.59 5.35
CA PRO A 252 -23.27 -6.58 6.69
C PRO A 252 -22.36 -5.85 7.67
N GLU A 253 -22.96 -4.90 8.39
CA GLU A 253 -22.26 -4.17 9.45
C GLU A 253 -22.04 -5.11 10.63
N VAL A 254 -20.81 -5.15 11.13
CA VAL A 254 -20.48 -5.86 12.36
C VAL A 254 -20.80 -4.94 13.54
N GLU A 255 -21.41 -5.46 14.59
CA GLU A 255 -21.69 -4.69 15.80
C GLU A 255 -20.43 -3.93 16.27
N PRO A 256 -20.55 -2.63 16.55
CA PRO A 256 -19.41 -1.84 16.96
C PRO A 256 -18.85 -2.35 18.30
N ALA A 257 -17.52 -2.45 18.39
CA ALA A 257 -16.88 -2.70 19.66
C ALA A 257 -17.14 -1.54 20.64
N ALA A 258 -17.08 -1.79 21.92
CA ALA A 258 -17.24 -0.75 22.95
C ALA A 258 -16.30 0.42 22.69
N GLY A 259 -16.84 1.63 22.56
CA GLY A 259 -16.09 2.85 22.25
C GLY A 259 -15.93 3.18 20.75
N ALA A 260 -16.48 2.39 19.84
CA ALA A 260 -16.42 2.69 18.41
C ALA A 260 -17.47 3.74 18.01
N ASN A 261 -17.13 4.64 17.10
CA ASN A 261 -18.00 5.70 16.59
C ASN A 261 -18.92 5.23 15.45
N GLY A 262 -19.51 4.04 15.57
CA GLY A 262 -20.48 3.48 14.61
C GLY A 262 -20.08 2.13 14.04
N PRO A 263 -20.98 1.55 13.21
CA PRO A 263 -20.77 0.24 12.61
C PRO A 263 -19.61 0.24 11.62
N THR A 264 -18.91 -0.89 11.53
CA THR A 264 -17.78 -1.06 10.60
C THR A 264 -17.96 -2.32 9.77
N SER A 265 -17.54 -2.30 8.52
CA SER A 265 -17.55 -3.48 7.67
C SER A 265 -16.43 -4.46 8.07
N GLU A 266 -16.65 -5.75 7.82
CA GLU A 266 -15.64 -6.80 8.03
C GLU A 266 -14.32 -6.48 7.30
N ARG A 267 -14.38 -5.90 6.11
CA ARG A 267 -13.20 -5.41 5.37
C ARG A 267 -12.41 -4.35 6.13
N ARG A 268 -13.09 -3.36 6.71
CA ARG A 268 -12.42 -2.34 7.54
C ARG A 268 -11.76 -2.96 8.76
N ARG A 269 -12.41 -3.93 9.39
CA ARG A 269 -11.81 -4.67 10.52
C ARG A 269 -10.56 -5.44 10.11
N ARG A 270 -10.61 -6.17 8.99
CA ARG A 270 -9.43 -6.90 8.47
C ARG A 270 -8.27 -5.97 8.15
N ARG A 271 -8.53 -4.82 7.52
CA ARG A 271 -7.51 -3.80 7.25
C ARG A 271 -6.92 -3.23 8.53
N ALA A 272 -7.78 -2.85 9.49
CA ALA A 272 -7.31 -2.36 10.78
C ALA A 272 -6.44 -3.39 11.51
N LEU A 273 -6.84 -4.67 11.48
CA LEU A 273 -6.05 -5.77 12.04
C LEU A 273 -4.69 -5.91 11.34
N ALA A 274 -4.67 -5.85 10.01
CA ALA A 274 -3.42 -5.89 9.22
C ALA A 274 -2.51 -4.71 9.60
N THR A 275 -3.05 -3.49 9.63
CA THR A 275 -2.30 -2.28 10.03
C THR A 275 -1.73 -2.40 11.44
N VAL A 276 -2.53 -2.82 12.43
CA VAL A 276 -2.06 -3.00 13.81
C VAL A 276 -0.96 -4.06 13.86
N ARG A 277 -1.16 -5.21 13.19
CA ARG A 277 -0.17 -6.29 13.13
C ARG A 277 1.17 -5.80 12.56
N GLU A 278 1.15 -5.02 11.50
CA GLU A 278 2.36 -4.46 10.90
C GLU A 278 3.09 -3.48 11.81
N HIS A 279 2.36 -2.56 12.45
CA HIS A 279 2.97 -1.66 13.42
C HIS A 279 3.60 -2.40 14.60
N VAL A 280 2.95 -3.47 15.08
CA VAL A 280 3.52 -4.33 16.14
C VAL A 280 4.79 -5.02 15.66
N LEU A 281 4.76 -5.65 14.48
CA LEU A 281 5.92 -6.36 13.92
C LEU A 281 7.10 -5.40 13.68
N ASP A 282 6.87 -4.21 13.13
CA ASP A 282 7.91 -3.22 12.92
C ASP A 282 8.50 -2.70 14.24
N THR A 283 7.64 -2.46 15.23
CA THR A 283 8.06 -2.05 16.57
C THR A 283 8.90 -3.11 17.27
N MET A 284 8.50 -4.38 17.13
CA MET A 284 9.26 -5.51 17.69
C MET A 284 10.58 -5.72 16.97
N ARG A 285 10.61 -5.60 15.64
CA ARG A 285 11.85 -5.71 14.86
C ARG A 285 12.87 -4.68 15.29
N ARG A 286 12.47 -3.40 15.40
CA ARG A 286 13.37 -2.34 15.88
C ARG A 286 13.91 -2.62 17.28
N ALA A 287 13.04 -3.06 18.19
CA ALA A 287 13.48 -3.43 19.53
C ALA A 287 14.49 -4.60 19.52
N VAL A 288 14.31 -5.56 18.62
CA VAL A 288 15.26 -6.66 18.40
C VAL A 288 16.60 -6.11 17.90
N ASP A 289 16.60 -5.29 16.86
CA ASP A 289 17.82 -4.73 16.23
C ASP A 289 18.60 -3.87 17.24
N GLU A 290 17.92 -2.98 17.97
CA GLU A 290 18.51 -2.14 19.01
C GLU A 290 19.12 -2.97 20.16
N THR A 291 18.39 -4.01 20.60
CA THR A 291 18.87 -4.87 21.69
C THR A 291 20.04 -5.74 21.23
N LEU A 292 20.04 -6.25 20.00
CA LEU A 292 21.18 -6.98 19.42
C LEU A 292 22.40 -6.09 19.27
N ALA A 293 22.23 -4.86 18.79
CA ALA A 293 23.32 -3.88 18.69
C ALA A 293 23.94 -3.58 20.05
N ALA A 294 23.11 -3.47 21.09
CA ALA A 294 23.58 -3.25 22.47
C ALA A 294 24.20 -4.48 23.14
N ARG A 295 23.93 -5.71 22.60
CA ARG A 295 24.38 -6.99 23.16
C ARG A 295 25.17 -7.80 22.14
N GLY A 296 26.19 -7.23 21.51
CA GLY A 296 27.05 -7.91 20.54
C GLY A 296 27.64 -9.24 21.06
N GLU A 297 27.89 -9.34 22.37
CA GLU A 297 28.31 -10.59 23.03
C GLU A 297 27.37 -11.78 22.84
N LEU A 298 26.05 -11.53 22.72
CA LEU A 298 25.07 -12.58 22.49
C LEU A 298 25.27 -13.21 21.10
N VAL A 299 25.55 -12.37 20.10
CA VAL A 299 25.82 -12.81 18.73
C VAL A 299 27.13 -13.59 18.67
N GLU A 300 28.18 -13.16 19.37
CA GLU A 300 29.46 -13.86 19.46
C GLU A 300 29.32 -15.23 20.13
N ARG A 301 28.51 -15.35 21.20
CA ARG A 301 28.24 -16.65 21.86
C ARG A 301 27.58 -17.63 20.92
N VAL A 302 26.67 -17.17 20.05
CA VAL A 302 26.03 -18.01 19.03
C VAL A 302 27.01 -18.37 17.93
N ALA A 303 27.79 -17.42 17.44
CA ALA A 303 28.80 -17.64 16.39
C ALA A 303 29.85 -18.66 16.79
N THR A 304 30.29 -18.63 18.07
CA THR A 304 31.25 -19.58 18.63
C THR A 304 30.60 -20.90 19.13
N ARG A 305 29.27 -21.07 18.96
CA ARG A 305 28.49 -22.21 19.42
C ARG A 305 28.52 -22.43 20.97
N ALA A 306 28.85 -21.39 21.71
CA ALA A 306 28.77 -21.39 23.18
C ALA A 306 27.32 -21.21 23.69
N LEU A 307 26.42 -20.74 22.81
CA LEU A 307 24.98 -20.65 23.07
C LEU A 307 24.24 -21.06 21.78
N ASP A 308 23.16 -21.79 21.93
CA ASP A 308 22.29 -22.13 20.81
C ASP A 308 21.38 -20.97 20.44
N PRO A 309 20.91 -20.87 19.16
CA PRO A 309 20.08 -19.78 18.70
C PRO A 309 18.74 -19.64 19.42
N TYR A 310 18.17 -20.73 19.91
CA TYR A 310 16.87 -20.70 20.61
C TYR A 310 17.00 -20.07 21.99
N SER A 311 18.02 -20.48 22.77
CA SER A 311 18.34 -19.88 24.07
C SER A 311 18.72 -18.40 23.93
N ALA A 312 19.46 -18.03 22.84
CA ALA A 312 19.78 -16.64 22.54
C ALA A 312 18.51 -15.81 22.25
N ALA A 313 17.56 -16.35 21.49
CA ALA A 313 16.27 -15.71 21.22
C ALA A 313 15.46 -15.48 22.52
N ASP A 314 15.43 -16.47 23.41
CA ASP A 314 14.76 -16.36 24.70
C ASP A 314 15.40 -15.27 25.59
N GLU A 315 16.74 -15.19 25.64
CA GLU A 315 17.45 -14.14 26.35
C GLU A 315 17.11 -12.74 25.79
N LEU A 316 17.04 -12.61 24.45
CA LEU A 316 16.71 -11.38 23.75
C LEU A 316 15.28 -10.93 24.04
N VAL A 317 14.30 -11.84 23.91
CA VAL A 317 12.88 -11.55 24.20
C VAL A 317 12.69 -11.09 25.63
N ARG A 318 13.33 -11.77 26.60
CA ARG A 318 13.29 -11.35 28.01
C ARG A 318 13.88 -9.95 28.23
N ALA A 319 14.94 -9.59 27.51
CA ALA A 319 15.54 -8.29 27.60
C ALA A 319 14.62 -7.19 27.08
N ILE A 320 14.00 -7.41 25.91
CA ILE A 320 13.05 -6.47 25.29
C ILE A 320 11.82 -6.26 26.18
N THR A 321 11.28 -7.36 26.76
CA THR A 321 10.07 -7.27 27.59
C THR A 321 10.32 -6.58 28.94
N ARG A 322 11.50 -6.74 29.54
CA ARG A 322 11.85 -6.07 30.80
C ARG A 322 12.12 -4.58 30.61
N GLY A 323 12.85 -4.19 29.56
CA GLY A 323 13.16 -2.78 29.29
C GLY A 323 11.92 -1.93 29.00
N ARG A 324 10.80 -2.53 28.58
CA ARG A 324 9.50 -1.87 28.35
C ARG A 324 8.59 -1.82 29.57
N ALA A 325 8.88 -2.59 30.61
CA ALA A 325 8.12 -2.57 31.85
C ALA A 325 8.60 -1.43 32.80
N ASP A 326 9.78 -0.88 32.52
CA ASP A 326 10.41 0.18 33.32
C ASP A 326 10.25 1.59 32.68
N GLU A 327 9.63 1.69 31.48
CA GLU A 327 9.20 2.94 30.83
C GLU A 327 7.67 3.17 31.01
#